data_cf59571ab24c2c9dee4461addf7741f7
#
_entry.id   cf59571ab24c2c9dee4461addf7741f7
#
_cell.length_a   1.000
_cell.length_b   1.000
_cell.length_c   1.000
_cell.angle_alpha   90.00
_cell.angle_beta   90.00
_cell.angle_gamma   90.00
#
_symmetry.space_group_name_H-M   'P 1'
#
loop_
_entity.id
_entity.type
_entity.pdbx_description
1 polymer ?
#
loop_
_entity_poly.entity_id
_entity_poly.type
_entity_poly.pdbx_seq_one_letter_code
_entity_poly.pdbx_strand_id
1 'polypeptide(L)'
;VRLVPDPTFDCTDVTGKVFDDANRNGYQDGGEEGISGVRVVTARGLAAKTDTYGRYHITCAITPNEARGSNFVLKLDDRTLPRGFRASTRPVQVQRATRGKALKINFGASLHRVVGLDIADAVFEPGTTEMRPQWRPRIELLRTELHKAPSVLRLSYVADVEEEALVNRRLDSLKGEIMTIWEEMDCCYELVIEPEIFWRLGAPPDQAREAGQ
;
A
#
# COMPACT_ATOMS: atom_id res chain seq x y z
N VAL A 1 -11.57 -38.19 35.22
CA VAL A 1 -12.16 -36.87 34.92
C VAL A 1 -11.50 -36.37 33.63
N ARG A 2 -12.28 -36.25 32.55
CA ARG A 2 -11.79 -35.68 31.28
C ARG A 2 -12.00 -34.17 31.37
N LEU A 3 -10.95 -33.39 31.47
CA LEU A 3 -11.03 -31.94 31.37
C LEU A 3 -11.40 -31.60 29.93
N VAL A 4 -12.56 -31.01 29.73
CA VAL A 4 -12.94 -30.41 28.43
C VAL A 4 -12.46 -28.98 28.47
N PRO A 5 -11.60 -28.53 27.52
CA PRO A 5 -11.16 -27.15 27.48
C PRO A 5 -12.36 -26.24 27.33
N ASP A 6 -12.49 -25.22 28.21
CA ASP A 6 -13.49 -24.16 28.03
C ASP A 6 -12.94 -23.16 26.97
N PRO A 7 -13.53 -23.11 25.78
CA PRO A 7 -13.04 -22.24 24.71
C PRO A 7 -13.02 -20.77 25.13
N THR A 8 -13.82 -20.36 26.09
CA THR A 8 -13.89 -18.97 26.57
C THR A 8 -12.63 -18.55 27.34
N PHE A 9 -11.97 -19.52 28.02
CA PHE A 9 -10.74 -19.25 28.80
C PHE A 9 -9.46 -19.69 28.08
N ASP A 10 -9.58 -20.60 27.10
CA ASP A 10 -8.44 -21.19 26.42
C ASP A 10 -8.03 -20.40 25.16
N CYS A 11 -8.92 -19.62 24.59
CA CYS A 11 -8.62 -18.82 23.41
C CYS A 11 -8.13 -17.40 23.76
N THR A 12 -7.52 -16.78 22.76
CA THR A 12 -6.94 -15.43 22.86
C THR A 12 -7.78 -14.48 22.02
N ASP A 13 -8.24 -13.42 22.64
CA ASP A 13 -8.86 -12.29 21.96
C ASP A 13 -7.77 -11.37 21.37
N VAL A 14 -8.09 -10.75 20.26
CA VAL A 14 -7.23 -9.76 19.64
C VAL A 14 -7.97 -8.43 19.54
N THR A 15 -7.37 -7.39 20.11
CA THR A 15 -7.89 -6.03 20.05
C THR A 15 -6.85 -5.11 19.44
N GLY A 16 -7.28 -3.97 18.93
CA GLY A 16 -6.35 -2.96 18.45
C GLY A 16 -7.05 -1.79 17.82
N LYS A 17 -6.25 -0.93 17.22
CA LYS A 17 -6.68 0.25 16.50
C LYS A 17 -5.97 0.36 15.16
N VAL A 18 -6.67 0.95 14.19
CA VAL A 18 -6.07 1.57 13.02
C VAL A 18 -6.19 3.08 13.22
N PHE A 19 -5.09 3.81 13.12
CA PHE A 19 -5.02 5.23 13.46
C PHE A 19 -4.25 6.03 12.42
N ASP A 20 -4.53 7.34 12.35
CA ASP A 20 -3.80 8.30 11.52
C ASP A 20 -2.46 8.61 12.20
N ASP A 21 -1.40 7.97 11.74
CA ASP A 21 -0.03 8.14 12.20
C ASP A 21 0.61 9.31 11.45
N ALA A 22 0.22 10.51 11.84
CA ALA A 22 0.59 11.73 11.14
C ALA A 22 2.10 12.00 11.17
N ASN A 23 2.77 11.65 12.27
CA ASN A 23 4.22 11.81 12.45
C ASN A 23 5.04 10.58 12.04
N ARG A 24 4.36 9.46 11.70
CA ARG A 24 4.94 8.19 11.21
C ARG A 24 5.91 7.50 12.16
N ASN A 25 5.70 7.67 13.44
CA ASN A 25 6.50 6.98 14.44
C ASN A 25 6.02 5.55 14.74
N GLY A 26 4.86 5.14 14.18
CA GLY A 26 4.26 3.81 14.37
C GLY A 26 3.50 3.64 15.68
N TYR A 27 3.35 4.70 16.47
CA TYR A 27 2.64 4.70 17.74
C TYR A 27 1.52 5.74 17.69
N GLN A 28 0.37 5.45 18.30
CA GLN A 28 -0.69 6.43 18.40
C GLN A 28 -0.38 7.46 19.46
N ASP A 29 -0.20 8.71 19.05
CA ASP A 29 0.04 9.85 19.93
C ASP A 29 -1.25 10.63 20.25
N GLY A 30 -1.12 11.60 21.17
CA GLY A 30 -2.22 12.51 21.50
C GLY A 30 -2.58 13.38 20.30
N GLY A 31 -3.86 13.36 19.90
CA GLY A 31 -4.37 14.09 18.74
C GLY A 31 -4.45 13.26 17.46
N GLU A 32 -3.88 12.05 17.42
CA GLU A 32 -4.04 11.14 16.30
C GLU A 32 -5.35 10.36 16.39
N GLU A 33 -6.18 10.54 15.39
CA GLU A 33 -7.51 9.96 15.35
C GLU A 33 -7.51 8.51 14.84
N GLY A 34 -8.55 7.76 15.21
CA GLY A 34 -8.77 6.43 14.68
C GLY A 34 -9.36 6.45 13.27
N ILE A 35 -8.92 5.54 12.40
CA ILE A 35 -9.45 5.38 11.05
C ILE A 35 -10.55 4.33 11.05
N SER A 36 -11.78 4.75 10.72
CA SER A 36 -12.95 3.88 10.68
C SER A 36 -13.04 3.10 9.36
N GLY A 37 -13.76 1.97 9.41
CA GLY A 37 -14.11 1.21 8.21
C GLY A 37 -13.00 0.34 7.63
N VAL A 38 -11.83 0.32 8.24
CA VAL A 38 -10.67 -0.46 7.78
C VAL A 38 -10.80 -1.91 8.20
N ARG A 39 -10.49 -2.83 7.31
CA ARG A 39 -10.56 -4.27 7.55
C ARG A 39 -9.20 -4.83 7.97
N VAL A 40 -9.22 -5.64 9.03
CA VAL A 40 -8.08 -6.48 9.44
C VAL A 40 -8.45 -7.95 9.27
N VAL A 41 -7.51 -8.78 8.85
CA VAL A 41 -7.76 -10.18 8.49
C VAL A 41 -6.70 -11.09 9.12
N THR A 42 -7.15 -12.18 9.73
CA THR A 42 -6.26 -13.23 10.25
C THR A 42 -5.85 -14.21 9.16
N ALA A 43 -4.76 -14.96 9.38
CA ALA A 43 -4.35 -16.03 8.47
C ALA A 43 -5.41 -17.15 8.28
N ARG A 44 -6.39 -17.24 9.19
CA ARG A 44 -7.50 -18.21 9.13
C ARG A 44 -8.74 -17.65 8.43
N GLY A 45 -8.69 -16.42 7.92
CA GLY A 45 -9.81 -15.78 7.23
C GLY A 45 -10.82 -15.07 8.14
N LEU A 46 -10.62 -15.03 9.46
CA LEU A 46 -11.43 -14.18 10.32
C LEU A 46 -11.11 -12.72 10.00
N ALA A 47 -12.13 -11.89 9.91
CA ALA A 47 -11.98 -10.47 9.63
C ALA A 47 -12.78 -9.63 10.62
N ALA A 48 -12.24 -8.47 10.97
CA ALA A 48 -12.95 -7.42 11.70
C ALA A 48 -12.82 -6.10 10.95
N LYS A 49 -13.78 -5.22 11.15
CA LYS A 49 -13.81 -3.87 10.61
C LYS A 49 -13.71 -2.88 11.75
N THR A 50 -12.93 -1.81 11.58
CA THR A 50 -12.77 -0.78 12.61
C THR A 50 -14.05 0.04 12.80
N ASP A 51 -14.33 0.40 14.06
CA ASP A 51 -15.40 1.31 14.44
C ASP A 51 -15.07 2.78 14.14
N THR A 52 -15.95 3.71 14.54
CA THR A 52 -15.76 5.16 14.34
C THR A 52 -14.52 5.73 15.02
N TYR A 53 -13.97 5.01 16.01
CA TYR A 53 -12.74 5.38 16.72
C TYR A 53 -11.52 4.58 16.27
N GLY A 54 -11.65 3.89 15.12
CA GLY A 54 -10.57 3.04 14.57
C GLY A 54 -10.34 1.75 15.35
N ARG A 55 -11.17 1.37 16.32
CA ARG A 55 -10.97 0.19 17.16
C ARG A 55 -11.56 -1.06 16.51
N TYR A 56 -10.91 -2.18 16.70
CA TYR A 56 -11.43 -3.49 16.30
C TYR A 56 -11.23 -4.53 17.42
N HIS A 57 -12.05 -5.58 17.39
CA HIS A 57 -11.98 -6.72 18.28
C HIS A 57 -12.27 -8.00 17.50
N ILE A 58 -11.45 -9.00 17.68
CA ILE A 58 -11.65 -10.36 17.15
C ILE A 58 -11.70 -11.29 18.36
N THR A 59 -12.90 -11.73 18.72
CA THR A 59 -13.12 -12.63 19.84
C THR A 59 -12.62 -14.02 19.51
N CYS A 60 -11.91 -14.64 20.43
CA CYS A 60 -11.41 -16.02 20.30
C CYS A 60 -10.64 -16.25 18.99
N ALA A 61 -9.78 -15.31 18.63
CA ALA A 61 -9.07 -15.29 17.33
C ALA A 61 -8.14 -16.49 17.12
N ILE A 62 -7.61 -17.05 18.21
CA ILE A 62 -6.76 -18.23 18.19
C ILE A 62 -6.84 -18.97 19.54
N THR A 63 -6.78 -20.31 19.51
CA THR A 63 -6.51 -21.13 20.70
C THR A 63 -5.01 -21.50 20.67
N PRO A 64 -4.18 -20.84 21.51
CA PRO A 64 -2.74 -21.07 21.49
C PRO A 64 -2.37 -22.46 22.01
N ASN A 65 -1.23 -22.98 21.57
CA ASN A 65 -0.66 -24.18 22.16
C ASN A 65 -0.37 -23.94 23.66
N GLU A 66 -0.75 -24.89 24.51
CA GLU A 66 -0.67 -24.76 25.95
C GLU A 66 0.76 -24.55 26.47
N ALA A 67 1.70 -25.37 25.99
CA ALA A 67 3.06 -25.38 26.50
C ALA A 67 3.92 -24.22 25.96
N ARG A 68 3.74 -23.85 24.67
CA ARG A 68 4.66 -22.93 23.98
C ARG A 68 3.99 -21.76 23.29
N GLY A 69 2.65 -21.61 23.41
CA GLY A 69 1.91 -20.61 22.68
C GLY A 69 1.89 -20.86 21.16
N SER A 70 1.38 -19.90 20.40
CA SER A 70 1.30 -19.98 18.93
C SER A 70 1.59 -18.61 18.31
N ASN A 71 2.15 -18.59 17.12
CA ASN A 71 2.28 -17.35 16.35
C ASN A 71 0.92 -16.96 15.78
N PHE A 72 0.51 -15.74 16.04
CA PHE A 72 -0.70 -15.15 15.49
C PHE A 72 -0.32 -14.13 14.43
N VAL A 73 -0.93 -14.24 13.25
CA VAL A 73 -0.68 -13.36 12.11
C VAL A 73 -1.93 -12.55 11.84
N LEU A 74 -1.79 -11.24 11.83
CA LEU A 74 -2.84 -10.29 11.48
C LEU A 74 -2.35 -9.39 10.34
N LYS A 75 -3.19 -9.24 9.33
CA LYS A 75 -2.93 -8.38 8.17
C LYS A 75 -3.93 -7.23 8.14
N LEU A 76 -3.43 -6.01 7.94
CA LEU A 76 -4.22 -4.87 7.52
C LEU A 76 -4.59 -5.04 6.04
N ASP A 77 -5.86 -4.90 5.68
CA ASP A 77 -6.27 -4.83 4.28
C ASP A 77 -6.17 -3.36 3.82
N ASP A 78 -5.02 -3.01 3.28
CA ASP A 78 -4.67 -1.66 2.81
C ASP A 78 -5.62 -1.10 1.75
N ARG A 79 -6.29 -1.97 0.97
CA ARG A 79 -7.34 -1.57 0.02
C ARG A 79 -8.58 -0.97 0.67
N THR A 80 -8.75 -1.18 1.98
CA THR A 80 -9.87 -0.62 2.74
C THR A 80 -9.52 0.68 3.47
N LEU A 81 -8.26 1.12 3.38
CA LEU A 81 -7.85 2.43 3.86
C LEU A 81 -8.56 3.54 3.07
N PRO A 82 -8.85 4.69 3.69
CA PRO A 82 -9.38 5.84 2.98
C PRO A 82 -8.45 6.28 1.85
N ARG A 83 -9.02 6.94 0.85
CA ARG A 83 -8.25 7.39 -0.32
C ARG A 83 -7.07 8.28 0.10
N GLY A 84 -5.89 7.96 -0.39
CA GLY A 84 -4.66 8.68 -0.10
C GLY A 84 -3.92 8.20 1.15
N PHE A 85 -4.54 7.36 1.99
CA PHE A 85 -3.84 6.75 3.11
C PHE A 85 -3.02 5.54 2.68
N ARG A 86 -1.86 5.39 3.33
CA ARG A 86 -0.97 4.23 3.21
C ARG A 86 -0.56 3.77 4.60
N ALA A 87 -0.32 2.47 4.77
CA ALA A 87 0.18 1.96 6.04
C ALA A 87 1.56 2.56 6.35
N SER A 88 1.70 3.14 7.54
CA SER A 88 2.97 3.62 8.09
C SER A 88 3.67 2.54 8.91
N THR A 89 2.91 1.58 9.42
CA THR A 89 3.43 0.38 10.09
C THR A 89 3.41 -0.81 9.14
N ARG A 90 4.12 -1.89 9.50
CA ARG A 90 4.08 -3.13 8.71
C ARG A 90 2.63 -3.61 8.57
N PRO A 91 2.13 -3.82 7.35
CA PRO A 91 0.74 -4.24 7.11
C PRO A 91 0.47 -5.68 7.56
N VAL A 92 1.51 -6.48 7.76
CA VAL A 92 1.43 -7.82 8.34
C VAL A 92 2.22 -7.84 9.64
N GLN A 93 1.53 -8.13 10.74
CA GLN A 93 2.15 -8.25 12.07
C GLN A 93 2.01 -9.67 12.59
N VAL A 94 3.08 -10.15 13.21
CA VAL A 94 3.14 -11.47 13.84
C VAL A 94 3.44 -11.29 15.32
N GLN A 95 2.57 -11.80 16.18
CA GLN A 95 2.76 -11.76 17.62
C GLN A 95 2.56 -13.14 18.23
N ARG A 96 3.20 -13.35 19.38
CA ARG A 96 3.07 -14.60 20.14
C ARG A 96 1.81 -14.58 20.98
N ALA A 97 0.84 -15.44 20.64
CA ALA A 97 -0.35 -15.69 21.45
C ALA A 97 -0.05 -16.72 22.53
N THR A 98 -0.53 -16.44 23.75
CA THR A 98 -0.48 -17.36 24.89
C THR A 98 -1.86 -17.40 25.54
N ARG A 99 -2.24 -18.52 26.15
CA ARG A 99 -3.53 -18.66 26.83
C ARG A 99 -3.72 -17.60 27.91
N GLY A 100 -4.94 -17.13 28.07
CA GLY A 100 -5.34 -16.18 29.11
C GLY A 100 -4.82 -14.74 28.94
N LYS A 101 -4.23 -14.40 27.77
CA LYS A 101 -3.78 -13.03 27.47
C LYS A 101 -4.36 -12.56 26.15
N ALA A 102 -5.02 -11.40 26.17
CA ALA A 102 -5.42 -10.73 24.96
C ALA A 102 -4.18 -10.15 24.21
N LEU A 103 -4.20 -10.18 22.90
CA LEU A 103 -3.20 -9.50 22.06
C LEU A 103 -3.69 -8.10 21.72
N LYS A 104 -2.77 -7.14 21.76
CA LYS A 104 -3.01 -5.79 21.27
C LYS A 104 -2.13 -5.54 20.05
N ILE A 105 -2.77 -5.35 18.89
CA ILE A 105 -2.08 -5.11 17.62
C ILE A 105 -2.65 -3.84 17.02
N ASN A 106 -1.82 -2.82 16.86
CA ASN A 106 -2.21 -1.56 16.26
C ASN A 106 -1.57 -1.41 14.88
N PHE A 107 -2.26 -0.69 13.99
CA PHE A 107 -1.76 -0.33 12.67
C PHE A 107 -1.83 1.19 12.51
N GLY A 108 -0.71 1.80 12.17
CA GLY A 108 -0.65 3.18 11.75
C GLY A 108 -0.84 3.28 10.24
N ALA A 109 -1.51 4.31 9.81
CA ALA A 109 -1.60 4.70 8.41
C ALA A 109 -1.56 6.22 8.32
N SER A 110 -0.88 6.76 7.32
CA SER A 110 -0.75 8.21 7.15
C SER A 110 -1.22 8.65 5.77
N LEU A 111 -1.68 9.90 5.69
CA LEU A 111 -2.06 10.51 4.43
C LEU A 111 -0.81 10.81 3.60
N HIS A 112 -0.81 10.36 2.35
CA HIS A 112 0.23 10.64 1.38
C HIS A 112 -0.28 11.65 0.35
N ARG A 113 0.55 12.66 0.05
CA ARG A 113 0.30 13.59 -1.05
C ARG A 113 0.38 12.83 -2.38
N VAL A 114 -0.55 13.10 -3.28
CA VAL A 114 -0.48 12.56 -4.66
C VAL A 114 0.21 13.58 -5.55
N VAL A 115 1.32 13.18 -6.14
CA VAL A 115 2.04 13.96 -7.17
C VAL A 115 1.77 13.29 -8.51
N GLY A 116 1.20 14.03 -9.47
CA GLY A 116 0.94 13.54 -10.82
C GLY A 116 2.13 13.84 -11.74
N LEU A 117 2.53 12.88 -12.55
CA LEU A 117 3.42 13.07 -13.69
C LEU A 117 2.73 12.52 -14.93
N ASP A 118 2.31 13.43 -15.81
CA ASP A 118 1.72 13.07 -17.09
C ASP A 118 2.82 12.98 -18.16
N ILE A 119 2.87 11.86 -18.84
CA ILE A 119 3.81 11.59 -19.94
C ILE A 119 3.05 11.13 -21.18
N ALA A 120 3.67 11.30 -22.33
CA ALA A 120 3.12 10.89 -23.62
C ALA A 120 4.23 10.32 -24.52
N ASP A 121 3.87 9.75 -25.68
CA ASP A 121 4.81 9.21 -26.65
C ASP A 121 5.93 10.20 -27.02
N ALA A 122 5.63 11.50 -27.05
CA ALA A 122 6.60 12.56 -27.38
C ALA A 122 7.76 12.71 -26.37
N VAL A 123 7.65 12.11 -25.19
CA VAL A 123 8.72 12.11 -24.17
C VAL A 123 9.89 11.21 -24.58
N PHE A 124 9.62 10.20 -25.39
CA PHE A 124 10.59 9.18 -25.79
C PHE A 124 11.03 9.35 -27.25
N GLU A 125 12.18 8.77 -27.59
CA GLU A 125 12.57 8.61 -28.99
C GLU A 125 11.64 7.56 -29.65
N PRO A 126 11.27 7.77 -30.94
CA PRO A 126 10.33 6.89 -31.62
C PRO A 126 10.78 5.42 -31.60
N GLY A 127 9.88 4.51 -31.23
CA GLY A 127 10.14 3.08 -31.19
C GLY A 127 11.11 2.61 -30.09
N THR A 128 11.56 3.50 -29.20
CA THR A 128 12.52 3.16 -28.12
C THR A 128 11.95 3.44 -26.73
N THR A 129 12.69 3.02 -25.71
CA THR A 129 12.43 3.37 -24.30
C THR A 129 13.29 4.54 -23.82
N GLU A 130 14.11 5.11 -24.68
CA GLU A 130 15.02 6.20 -24.34
C GLU A 130 14.27 7.53 -24.23
N MET A 131 14.40 8.19 -23.07
CA MET A 131 13.84 9.52 -22.86
C MET A 131 14.67 10.56 -23.61
N ARG A 132 14.00 11.46 -24.32
CA ARG A 132 14.66 12.58 -24.99
C ARG A 132 15.30 13.52 -23.95
N PRO A 133 16.55 14.00 -24.23
CA PRO A 133 17.31 14.80 -23.25
C PRO A 133 16.60 16.02 -22.69
N GLN A 134 15.71 16.63 -23.48
CA GLN A 134 14.96 17.82 -23.10
C GLN A 134 13.99 17.59 -21.93
N TRP A 135 13.62 16.34 -21.63
CA TRP A 135 12.70 15.99 -20.55
C TRP A 135 13.41 15.66 -19.25
N ARG A 136 14.71 15.35 -19.27
CA ARG A 136 15.49 15.03 -18.06
C ARG A 136 15.41 16.09 -16.96
N PRO A 137 15.46 17.42 -17.25
CA PRO A 137 15.32 18.42 -16.20
C PRO A 137 13.98 18.35 -15.44
N ARG A 138 12.93 17.81 -16.05
CA ARG A 138 11.63 17.63 -15.38
C ARG A 138 11.66 16.51 -14.35
N ILE A 139 12.46 15.46 -14.58
CA ILE A 139 12.66 14.39 -13.59
C ILE A 139 13.39 14.94 -12.37
N GLU A 140 14.35 15.86 -12.55
CA GLU A 140 15.02 16.54 -11.44
C GLU A 140 14.06 17.44 -10.62
N LEU A 141 13.14 18.12 -11.29
CA LEU A 141 12.09 18.90 -10.62
C LEU A 141 11.13 17.98 -9.85
N LEU A 142 10.73 16.85 -10.46
CA LEU A 142 9.90 15.85 -9.82
C LEU A 142 10.57 15.33 -8.54
N ARG A 143 11.86 15.01 -8.60
CA ARG A 143 12.65 14.59 -7.45
C ARG A 143 12.57 15.60 -6.31
N THR A 144 12.76 16.88 -6.63
CA THR A 144 12.68 17.98 -5.65
C THR A 144 11.27 18.09 -5.05
N GLU A 145 10.23 17.89 -5.85
CA GLU A 145 8.84 17.92 -5.36
C GLU A 145 8.54 16.72 -4.45
N LEU A 146 8.94 15.52 -4.85
CA LEU A 146 8.73 14.31 -4.05
C LEU A 146 9.43 14.39 -2.70
N HIS A 147 10.61 15.00 -2.64
CA HIS A 147 11.39 15.13 -1.39
C HIS A 147 10.73 16.03 -0.32
N LYS A 148 9.84 16.94 -0.71
CA LYS A 148 9.20 17.89 0.22
C LYS A 148 8.29 17.23 1.25
N ALA A 149 7.61 16.16 0.86
CA ALA A 149 6.69 15.44 1.74
C ALA A 149 6.42 14.05 1.19
N PRO A 150 6.07 13.09 2.05
CA PRO A 150 5.69 11.75 1.63
C PRO A 150 4.58 11.79 0.61
N SER A 151 4.83 11.13 -0.51
CA SER A 151 3.99 11.24 -1.69
C SER A 151 3.79 9.89 -2.35
N VAL A 152 2.65 9.75 -3.01
CA VAL A 152 2.41 8.72 -4.02
C VAL A 152 2.61 9.39 -5.37
N LEU A 153 3.50 8.86 -6.19
CA LEU A 153 3.68 9.31 -7.56
C LEU A 153 2.68 8.58 -8.47
N ARG A 154 1.73 9.33 -9.02
CA ARG A 154 0.86 8.83 -10.08
C ARG A 154 1.51 9.12 -11.43
N LEU A 155 1.89 8.05 -12.12
CA LEU A 155 2.55 8.11 -13.42
C LEU A 155 1.52 7.81 -14.51
N SER A 156 0.96 8.86 -15.13
CA SER A 156 -0.07 8.73 -16.14
C SER A 156 0.54 8.78 -17.54
N TYR A 157 0.47 7.69 -18.30
CA TYR A 157 0.92 7.63 -19.68
C TYR A 157 -0.26 7.80 -20.63
N VAL A 158 -0.22 8.85 -21.45
CA VAL A 158 -1.18 9.06 -22.52
C VAL A 158 -0.58 8.51 -23.81
N ALA A 159 -0.97 7.29 -24.17
CA ALA A 159 -0.54 6.59 -25.36
C ALA A 159 -1.42 6.96 -26.55
N ASP A 160 -0.81 7.15 -27.72
CA ASP A 160 -1.49 7.55 -28.95
C ASP A 160 -1.35 6.51 -30.06
N VAL A 161 -0.13 6.27 -30.54
CA VAL A 161 0.15 5.47 -31.74
C VAL A 161 1.07 4.27 -31.49
N GLU A 162 1.70 4.19 -30.35
CA GLU A 162 2.68 3.15 -30.04
C GLU A 162 1.99 1.86 -29.58
N GLU A 163 2.64 0.73 -29.79
CA GLU A 163 2.14 -0.58 -29.34
C GLU A 163 2.14 -0.71 -27.82
N GLU A 164 1.17 -1.43 -27.28
CA GLU A 164 1.02 -1.64 -25.84
C GLU A 164 2.27 -2.19 -25.17
N ALA A 165 2.96 -3.13 -25.83
CA ALA A 165 4.20 -3.72 -25.33
C ALA A 165 5.33 -2.68 -25.17
N LEU A 166 5.41 -1.70 -26.08
CA LEU A 166 6.38 -0.63 -26.00
C LEU A 166 6.03 0.37 -24.89
N VAL A 167 4.75 0.74 -24.77
CA VAL A 167 4.24 1.63 -23.72
C VAL A 167 4.54 1.06 -22.34
N ASN A 168 4.29 -0.22 -22.13
CA ASN A 168 4.60 -0.90 -20.86
C ASN A 168 6.10 -0.88 -20.57
N ARG A 169 6.98 -1.19 -21.55
CA ARG A 169 8.45 -1.13 -21.37
C ARG A 169 8.93 0.28 -21.04
N ARG A 170 8.33 1.33 -21.64
CA ARG A 170 8.64 2.72 -21.32
C ARG A 170 8.28 3.08 -19.90
N LEU A 171 7.11 2.67 -19.43
CA LEU A 171 6.67 2.86 -18.04
C LEU A 171 7.59 2.16 -17.05
N ASP A 172 7.95 0.90 -17.33
CA ASP A 172 8.83 0.14 -16.44
C ASP A 172 10.23 0.75 -16.41
N SER A 173 10.77 1.19 -17.57
CA SER A 173 12.06 1.87 -17.65
C SER A 173 12.07 3.17 -16.86
N LEU A 174 11.05 4.01 -17.04
CA LEU A 174 10.93 5.29 -16.32
C LEU A 174 10.74 5.08 -14.81
N LYS A 175 9.91 4.11 -14.43
CA LYS A 175 9.73 3.73 -13.03
C LYS A 175 11.05 3.27 -12.41
N GLY A 176 11.82 2.45 -13.11
CA GLY A 176 13.14 2.00 -12.66
C GLY A 176 14.12 3.18 -12.49
N GLU A 177 14.17 4.12 -13.46
CA GLU A 177 15.00 5.31 -13.36
C GLU A 177 14.63 6.19 -12.17
N ILE A 178 13.33 6.46 -11.95
CA ILE A 178 12.85 7.23 -10.81
C ILE A 178 13.18 6.53 -9.48
N MET A 179 12.99 5.21 -9.39
CA MET A 179 13.31 4.46 -8.17
C MET A 179 14.81 4.46 -7.88
N THR A 180 15.67 4.31 -8.89
CA THR A 180 17.13 4.39 -8.73
C THR A 180 17.56 5.75 -8.19
N ILE A 181 17.06 6.83 -8.77
CA ILE A 181 17.32 8.20 -8.31
C ILE A 181 16.81 8.39 -6.87
N TRP A 182 15.67 7.80 -6.51
CA TRP A 182 15.10 7.89 -5.18
C TRP A 182 15.93 7.16 -4.13
N GLU A 183 16.40 5.96 -4.44
CA GLU A 183 17.26 5.14 -3.58
C GLU A 183 18.62 5.79 -3.34
N GLU A 184 19.21 6.44 -4.36
CA GLU A 184 20.46 7.19 -4.22
C GLU A 184 20.37 8.38 -3.27
N MET A 185 19.16 8.89 -3.01
CA MET A 185 18.94 10.03 -2.11
C MET A 185 18.89 9.63 -0.63
N ASP A 186 18.86 8.32 -0.30
CA ASP A 186 18.74 7.80 1.06
C ASP A 186 17.61 8.50 1.86
N CYS A 187 16.44 8.63 1.20
CA CYS A 187 15.35 9.42 1.73
C CYS A 187 14.54 8.66 2.80
N CYS A 188 13.92 9.46 3.61
CA CYS A 188 13.19 9.23 4.86
C CYS A 188 11.89 8.42 4.75
N TYR A 189 11.39 8.06 3.56
CA TYR A 189 10.15 7.29 3.37
C TYR A 189 10.15 6.52 2.04
N GLU A 190 9.33 5.48 1.97
CA GLU A 190 9.15 4.66 0.79
C GLU A 190 8.34 5.41 -0.28
N LEU A 191 8.88 5.52 -1.50
CA LEU A 191 8.16 6.07 -2.64
C LEU A 191 7.25 5.01 -3.26
N VAL A 192 5.97 5.30 -3.33
CA VAL A 192 4.99 4.47 -4.04
C VAL A 192 4.72 5.08 -5.41
N ILE A 193 4.91 4.29 -6.48
CA ILE A 193 4.62 4.69 -7.86
C ILE A 193 3.41 3.91 -8.36
N GLU A 194 2.35 4.63 -8.75
CA GLU A 194 1.13 4.07 -9.33
C GLU A 194 1.11 4.39 -10.84
N PRO A 195 1.44 3.44 -11.73
CA PRO A 195 1.36 3.65 -13.17
C PRO A 195 -0.09 3.52 -13.64
N GLU A 196 -0.50 4.42 -14.53
CA GLU A 196 -1.79 4.37 -15.24
C GLU A 196 -1.55 4.61 -16.73
N ILE A 197 -2.23 3.86 -17.60
CA ILE A 197 -2.17 4.04 -19.05
C ILE A 197 -3.53 4.51 -19.56
N PHE A 198 -3.53 5.60 -20.30
CA PHE A 198 -4.70 6.13 -20.99
C PHE A 198 -4.46 6.06 -22.50
N TRP A 199 -5.33 5.35 -23.19
CA TRP A 199 -5.31 5.27 -24.64
C TRP A 199 -6.17 6.38 -25.22
N ARG A 200 -5.58 7.26 -26.05
CA ARG A 200 -6.30 8.38 -26.65
C ARG A 200 -7.46 7.91 -27.57
N LEU A 201 -7.31 6.77 -28.19
CA LEU A 201 -8.34 6.12 -29.02
C LEU A 201 -9.22 5.14 -28.23
N GLY A 202 -9.12 5.10 -26.90
CA GLY A 202 -9.91 4.23 -26.02
C GLY A 202 -9.38 2.80 -25.87
N ALA A 203 -8.51 2.35 -26.77
CA ALA A 203 -7.87 1.02 -26.71
C ALA A 203 -6.48 1.07 -27.39
N PRO A 204 -5.60 0.09 -27.10
CA PRO A 204 -4.34 -0.07 -27.82
C PRO A 204 -4.57 -0.21 -29.33
N PRO A 205 -3.65 0.29 -30.18
CA PRO A 205 -3.79 0.23 -31.65
C PRO A 205 -4.04 -1.18 -32.20
N ASP A 206 -3.45 -2.20 -31.59
CA ASP A 206 -3.58 -3.59 -31.98
C ASP A 206 -5.01 -4.10 -31.76
N GLN A 207 -5.62 -3.77 -30.63
CA GLN A 207 -7.01 -4.13 -30.31
C GLN A 207 -8.02 -3.26 -31.09
N ALA A 208 -7.70 -2.01 -31.37
CA ALA A 208 -8.56 -1.14 -32.18
C ALA A 208 -8.66 -1.59 -33.64
N ARG A 209 -7.66 -2.27 -34.19
CA ARG A 209 -7.67 -2.85 -35.54
C ARG A 209 -8.52 -4.12 -35.63
N GLU A 210 -8.56 -4.93 -34.57
CA GLU A 210 -9.38 -6.15 -34.52
C GLU A 210 -10.87 -5.85 -34.31
N ALA A 211 -11.21 -4.77 -33.61
CA ALA A 211 -12.60 -4.37 -33.38
C ALA A 211 -13.27 -3.67 -34.59
N GLY A 212 -12.51 -3.29 -35.61
CA GLY A 212 -12.96 -2.61 -36.82
C GLY A 212 -13.15 -3.53 -38.06
N GLN A 213 -12.97 -4.86 -37.91
CA GLN A 213 -13.27 -5.88 -38.91
C GLN A 213 -14.55 -6.63 -38.53
#